data_adcc86feffe4c35cb826e3ea24ce633c
#
_entry.id   adcc86feffe4c35cb826e3ea24ce633c
#
_cell.length_a   1.000
_cell.length_b   1.000
_cell.length_c   1.000
_cell.angle_alpha   90.00
_cell.angle_beta   90.00
_cell.angle_gamma   90.00
#
_symmetry.space_group_name_H-M   'P 1'
#
loop_
_entity.id
_entity.type
_entity.pdbx_description
1 polymer ?
#
loop_
_entity_poly.entity_id
_entity_poly.type
_entity_poly.pdbx_seq_one_letter_code
_entity_poly.pdbx_strand_id
1 'polypeptide(L)'
;MASKVIPALLLLGFLVTVMISFRPTPLRSVALTVIPQKTLPGVSPELKKYWMIFLKTGPHRDQPKAEAEEIQRAHIANIERLAKDGKILIAGPFENAGEMKGIFIMDCKDSLEAVSLVNTDPAVKAGRLGFEVKSWWTAKNCIFK
;
A
#
# COMPACT_ATOMS: atom_id res chain seq x y z
N MET A 1 78.61 -34.28 24.74
CA MET A 1 77.15 -34.15 24.44
C MET A 1 76.80 -32.67 24.60
N ALA A 2 76.68 -31.94 23.50
CA ALA A 2 76.50 -30.50 23.51
C ALA A 2 75.06 -30.16 23.35
N SER A 3 74.47 -29.53 24.39
CA SER A 3 73.10 -29.02 24.39
C SER A 3 73.11 -27.65 23.68
N LYS A 4 72.36 -27.56 22.59
CA LYS A 4 72.19 -26.29 21.85
C LYS A 4 71.02 -25.51 22.42
N VAL A 5 71.28 -24.37 23.03
CA VAL A 5 70.26 -23.45 23.49
C VAL A 5 69.92 -22.51 22.31
N ILE A 6 68.65 -22.52 21.90
CA ILE A 6 68.15 -21.64 20.87
C ILE A 6 67.58 -20.38 21.56
N PRO A 7 68.06 -19.15 21.16
CA PRO A 7 67.49 -17.94 21.76
C PRO A 7 66.12 -17.62 21.18
N ALA A 8 65.17 -17.36 22.06
CA ALA A 8 63.83 -16.90 21.72
C ALA A 8 63.87 -15.48 21.10
N LEU A 9 63.46 -15.38 19.85
CA LEU A 9 63.33 -14.10 19.14
C LEU A 9 61.98 -13.48 19.53
N LEU A 10 62.05 -12.40 20.30
CA LEU A 10 60.90 -11.56 20.65
C LEU A 10 60.40 -10.82 19.39
N LEU A 11 59.33 -11.31 18.78
CA LEU A 11 58.62 -10.59 17.74
C LEU A 11 57.65 -9.59 18.37
N LEU A 12 58.06 -8.32 18.42
CA LEU A 12 57.25 -7.18 18.88
C LEU A 12 56.25 -6.85 17.76
N GLY A 13 55.07 -7.42 17.84
CA GLY A 13 53.96 -7.12 16.91
C GLY A 13 53.44 -5.73 17.13
N PHE A 14 53.65 -4.86 16.17
CA PHE A 14 53.09 -3.50 16.15
C PHE A 14 51.61 -3.59 15.77
N LEU A 15 50.73 -3.58 16.77
CA LEU A 15 49.29 -3.54 16.55
C LEU A 15 48.88 -2.12 16.16
N VAL A 16 48.80 -1.86 14.83
CA VAL A 16 48.27 -0.61 14.31
C VAL A 16 46.74 -0.69 14.45
N THR A 17 46.22 -0.07 15.50
CA THR A 17 44.78 0.09 15.70
C THR A 17 44.28 1.20 14.76
N VAL A 18 43.74 0.81 13.61
CA VAL A 18 43.07 1.74 12.70
C VAL A 18 41.71 2.11 13.34
N MET A 19 41.67 3.24 14.03
CA MET A 19 40.43 3.85 14.51
C MET A 19 39.67 4.40 13.28
N ILE A 20 38.78 3.61 12.71
CA ILE A 20 37.82 4.09 11.72
C ILE A 20 36.85 5.00 12.45
N SER A 21 37.07 6.30 12.39
CA SER A 21 36.12 7.31 12.88
C SER A 21 34.87 7.27 12.02
N PHE A 22 33.86 6.51 12.46
CA PHE A 22 32.53 6.54 11.87
C PHE A 22 31.93 7.92 12.20
N ARG A 23 32.01 8.85 11.24
CA ARG A 23 31.25 10.10 11.33
C ARG A 23 29.84 9.80 10.88
N PRO A 24 28.84 9.89 11.75
CA PRO A 24 27.45 9.78 11.30
C PRO A 24 27.19 10.94 10.34
N THR A 25 26.90 10.63 9.10
CA THR A 25 26.38 11.61 8.15
C THR A 25 25.05 12.11 8.72
N PRO A 26 24.86 13.43 8.91
CA PRO A 26 23.56 13.93 9.34
C PRO A 26 22.52 13.53 8.31
N LEU A 27 21.50 12.80 8.76
CA LEU A 27 20.30 12.54 7.94
C LEU A 27 19.78 13.91 7.50
N ARG A 28 19.95 14.19 6.23
CA ARG A 28 19.39 15.38 5.60
C ARG A 28 17.87 15.29 5.80
N SER A 29 17.37 16.04 6.78
CA SER A 29 15.95 16.25 6.96
C SER A 29 15.43 16.75 5.63
N VAL A 30 14.73 15.87 4.90
CA VAL A 30 13.91 16.29 3.77
C VAL A 30 12.77 17.08 4.38
N ALA A 31 12.96 18.39 4.44
CA ALA A 31 11.85 19.27 4.74
C ALA A 31 10.79 18.97 3.67
N LEU A 32 9.71 18.32 4.07
CA LEU A 32 8.50 18.26 3.27
C LEU A 32 8.11 19.71 3.01
N THR A 33 8.48 20.20 1.83
CA THR A 33 8.00 21.49 1.36
C THR A 33 6.50 21.32 1.21
N VAL A 34 5.77 21.73 2.23
CA VAL A 34 4.31 21.87 2.13
C VAL A 34 4.10 22.91 1.04
N ILE A 35 3.76 22.44 -0.17
CA ILE A 35 3.35 23.32 -1.26
C ILE A 35 2.16 24.08 -0.69
N PRO A 36 2.24 25.42 -0.54
CA PRO A 36 1.12 26.18 -0.03
C PRO A 36 -0.05 25.96 -0.99
N GLN A 37 -1.04 25.21 -0.53
CA GLN A 37 -2.28 25.06 -1.25
C GLN A 37 -2.88 26.46 -1.35
N LYS A 38 -2.97 27.00 -2.57
CA LYS A 38 -3.58 28.30 -2.84
C LYS A 38 -5.04 28.20 -2.39
N THR A 39 -5.27 28.47 -1.11
CA THR A 39 -6.61 28.59 -0.56
C THR A 39 -7.26 29.80 -1.20
N LEU A 40 -8.29 29.57 -1.98
CA LEU A 40 -9.17 30.65 -2.42
C LEU A 40 -9.72 31.32 -1.15
N PRO A 41 -9.68 32.67 -1.05
CA PRO A 41 -10.14 33.34 0.16
C PRO A 41 -11.61 32.99 0.42
N GLY A 42 -11.89 32.41 1.58
CA GLY A 42 -13.25 32.21 2.09
C GLY A 42 -13.83 30.81 2.03
N VAL A 43 -13.16 29.79 1.47
CA VAL A 43 -13.67 28.41 1.44
C VAL A 43 -12.64 27.47 2.04
N SER A 44 -12.78 27.13 3.32
CA SER A 44 -12.14 25.95 3.88
C SER A 44 -12.87 24.73 3.27
N PRO A 45 -12.21 23.81 2.57
CA PRO A 45 -12.89 22.65 2.04
C PRO A 45 -13.44 21.83 3.20
N GLU A 46 -14.75 21.57 3.18
CA GLU A 46 -15.37 20.64 4.11
C GLU A 46 -14.74 19.24 3.88
N LEU A 47 -14.07 18.71 4.89
CA LEU A 47 -13.49 17.38 4.83
C LEU A 47 -14.57 16.33 5.13
N LYS A 48 -14.59 15.29 4.32
CA LYS A 48 -15.46 14.12 4.52
C LYS A 48 -14.60 12.86 4.55
N LYS A 49 -14.98 11.93 5.42
CA LYS A 49 -14.39 10.61 5.48
C LYS A 49 -15.04 9.70 4.45
N TYR A 50 -14.21 9.04 3.66
CA TYR A 50 -14.55 7.98 2.72
C TYR A 50 -13.83 6.69 3.08
N TRP A 51 -14.17 5.60 2.43
CA TRP A 51 -13.53 4.30 2.60
C TRP A 51 -12.83 3.92 1.30
N MET A 52 -11.51 3.79 1.37
CA MET A 52 -10.69 3.33 0.27
C MET A 52 -10.49 1.82 0.40
N ILE A 53 -10.89 1.10 -0.63
CA ILE A 53 -10.76 -0.35 -0.71
C ILE A 53 -9.62 -0.66 -1.67
N PHE A 54 -8.62 -1.35 -1.18
CA PHE A 54 -7.52 -1.87 -1.98
C PHE A 54 -7.84 -3.31 -2.34
N LEU A 55 -8.15 -3.56 -3.61
CA LEU A 55 -8.36 -4.91 -4.11
C LEU A 55 -7.02 -5.60 -4.31
N LYS A 56 -6.89 -6.80 -3.80
CA LYS A 56 -5.68 -7.62 -3.86
C LYS A 56 -5.93 -8.92 -4.60
N THR A 57 -4.84 -9.57 -5.03
CA THR A 57 -4.92 -10.96 -5.49
C THR A 57 -5.48 -11.83 -4.37
N GLY A 58 -6.55 -12.56 -4.67
CA GLY A 58 -7.14 -13.52 -3.74
C GLY A 58 -6.45 -14.89 -3.79
N PRO A 59 -6.73 -15.76 -2.82
CA PRO A 59 -6.08 -17.06 -2.69
C PRO A 59 -6.48 -18.09 -3.76
N HIS A 60 -7.63 -17.91 -4.41
CA HIS A 60 -8.19 -18.86 -5.38
C HIS A 60 -8.29 -18.22 -6.75
N ARG A 61 -7.38 -18.59 -7.66
CA ARG A 61 -7.33 -18.09 -9.05
C ARG A 61 -7.18 -19.21 -10.08
N ASP A 62 -7.45 -20.41 -9.67
CA ASP A 62 -7.33 -21.67 -10.44
C ASP A 62 -8.63 -22.09 -11.11
N GLN A 63 -9.67 -21.24 -11.06
CA GLN A 63 -10.94 -21.52 -11.74
C GLN A 63 -10.74 -21.66 -13.25
N PRO A 64 -11.47 -22.58 -13.93
CA PRO A 64 -11.49 -22.69 -15.38
C PRO A 64 -11.77 -21.35 -16.06
N LYS A 65 -11.24 -21.15 -17.27
CA LYS A 65 -11.34 -19.85 -17.97
C LYS A 65 -12.78 -19.35 -18.09
N ALA A 66 -13.72 -20.22 -18.45
CA ALA A 66 -15.14 -19.84 -18.59
C ALA A 66 -15.75 -19.36 -17.28
N GLU A 67 -15.45 -20.04 -16.16
CA GLU A 67 -15.89 -19.63 -14.83
C GLU A 67 -15.24 -18.31 -14.40
N ALA A 68 -13.94 -18.15 -14.67
CA ALA A 68 -13.23 -16.90 -14.36
C ALA A 68 -13.81 -15.69 -15.12
N GLU A 69 -14.22 -15.88 -16.37
CA GLU A 69 -14.88 -14.86 -17.20
C GLU A 69 -16.27 -14.51 -16.65
N GLU A 70 -17.04 -15.51 -16.19
CA GLU A 70 -18.35 -15.29 -15.56
C GLU A 70 -18.21 -14.51 -14.27
N ILE A 71 -17.28 -14.90 -13.39
CA ILE A 71 -16.98 -14.17 -12.15
C ILE A 71 -16.59 -12.72 -12.46
N GLN A 72 -15.78 -12.49 -13.51
CA GLN A 72 -15.38 -11.14 -13.91
C GLN A 72 -16.57 -10.30 -14.38
N ARG A 73 -17.47 -10.87 -15.20
CA ARG A 73 -18.71 -10.17 -15.62
C ARG A 73 -19.57 -9.79 -14.42
N ALA A 74 -19.75 -10.72 -13.49
CA ALA A 74 -20.53 -10.50 -12.29
C ALA A 74 -19.90 -9.48 -11.34
N HIS A 75 -18.56 -9.44 -11.26
CA HIS A 75 -17.79 -8.41 -10.55
C HIS A 75 -18.09 -7.02 -11.11
N ILE A 76 -17.99 -6.82 -12.42
CA ILE A 76 -18.28 -5.53 -13.06
C ILE A 76 -19.73 -5.12 -12.81
N ALA A 77 -20.68 -6.03 -12.99
CA ALA A 77 -22.10 -5.75 -12.71
C ALA A 77 -22.36 -5.34 -11.25
N ASN A 78 -21.63 -5.93 -10.29
CA ASN A 78 -21.71 -5.54 -8.88
C ASN A 78 -21.15 -4.13 -8.63
N ILE A 79 -20.05 -3.76 -9.29
CA ILE A 79 -19.50 -2.40 -9.24
C ILE A 79 -20.53 -1.39 -9.77
N GLU A 80 -21.10 -1.65 -10.94
CA GLU A 80 -22.10 -0.78 -11.56
C GLU A 80 -23.34 -0.60 -10.65
N ARG A 81 -23.83 -1.68 -10.05
CA ARG A 81 -24.91 -1.64 -9.08
C ARG A 81 -24.57 -0.76 -7.89
N LEU A 82 -23.42 -0.98 -7.26
CA LEU A 82 -23.01 -0.20 -6.09
C LEU A 82 -22.73 1.27 -6.44
N ALA A 83 -22.26 1.55 -7.66
CA ALA A 83 -22.08 2.92 -8.13
C ALA A 83 -23.44 3.61 -8.34
N LYS A 84 -24.44 2.91 -8.93
CA LYS A 84 -25.81 3.41 -9.07
C LYS A 84 -26.48 3.70 -7.72
N ASP A 85 -26.17 2.87 -6.72
CA ASP A 85 -26.64 3.05 -5.34
C ASP A 85 -25.87 4.17 -4.59
N GLY A 86 -24.90 4.83 -5.24
CA GLY A 86 -24.08 5.89 -4.65
C GLY A 86 -23.07 5.39 -3.60
N LYS A 87 -22.83 4.08 -3.54
CA LYS A 87 -21.92 3.47 -2.57
C LYS A 87 -20.47 3.44 -3.07
N ILE A 88 -20.25 3.17 -4.35
CA ILE A 88 -18.96 3.32 -5.01
C ILE A 88 -18.97 4.64 -5.77
N LEU A 89 -18.02 5.52 -5.45
CA LEU A 89 -17.83 6.81 -6.13
C LEU A 89 -16.81 6.68 -7.26
N ILE A 90 -15.79 5.87 -7.05
CA ILE A 90 -14.70 5.63 -7.99
C ILE A 90 -14.33 4.16 -7.91
N ALA A 91 -14.09 3.54 -9.07
CA ALA A 91 -13.54 2.21 -9.19
C ALA A 91 -12.58 2.16 -10.37
N GLY A 92 -11.45 1.47 -10.21
CA GLY A 92 -10.51 1.30 -11.30
C GLY A 92 -9.43 0.28 -11.00
N PRO A 93 -8.97 -0.44 -12.05
CA PRO A 93 -7.83 -1.34 -11.95
C PRO A 93 -6.51 -0.55 -11.98
N PHE A 94 -5.44 -1.16 -11.44
CA PHE A 94 -4.08 -0.70 -11.69
C PHE A 94 -3.56 -1.30 -13.01
N GLU A 95 -2.87 -0.49 -13.82
CA GLU A 95 -2.30 -0.93 -15.10
C GLU A 95 -1.25 -2.05 -14.92
N ASN A 96 -0.30 -1.82 -14.03
CA ASN A 96 0.78 -2.78 -13.71
C ASN A 96 0.46 -3.53 -12.42
N ALA A 97 -0.67 -4.23 -12.40
CA ALA A 97 -1.18 -4.88 -11.21
C ALA A 97 -0.36 -6.12 -10.84
N GLY A 98 0.54 -5.95 -9.86
CA GLY A 98 1.17 -7.06 -9.13
C GLY A 98 0.16 -7.71 -8.16
N GLU A 99 0.44 -7.64 -6.87
CA GLU A 99 -0.48 -8.09 -5.82
C GLU A 99 -1.73 -7.21 -5.75
N MET A 100 -1.58 -5.89 -5.89
CA MET A 100 -2.67 -4.92 -5.88
C MET A 100 -3.35 -4.90 -7.25
N LYS A 101 -4.67 -5.10 -7.29
CA LYS A 101 -5.46 -5.22 -8.53
C LYS A 101 -6.19 -3.93 -8.91
N GLY A 102 -6.59 -3.15 -7.95
CA GLY A 102 -7.32 -1.90 -8.17
C GLY A 102 -7.81 -1.29 -6.88
N ILE A 103 -8.59 -0.23 -6.99
CA ILE A 103 -9.20 0.44 -5.84
C ILE A 103 -10.69 0.72 -6.06
N PHE A 104 -11.41 0.83 -4.92
CA PHE A 104 -12.68 1.56 -4.86
C PHE A 104 -12.54 2.71 -3.87
N ILE A 105 -13.24 3.81 -4.13
CA ILE A 105 -13.55 4.84 -3.15
C ILE A 105 -15.03 4.79 -2.88
N MET A 106 -15.40 4.52 -1.62
CA MET A 106 -16.77 4.26 -1.21
C MET A 106 -17.27 5.32 -0.22
N ASP A 107 -18.55 5.68 -0.39
CA ASP A 107 -19.31 6.52 0.55
C ASP A 107 -20.18 5.62 1.44
N CYS A 108 -19.64 5.27 2.59
CA CYS A 108 -20.30 4.40 3.57
C CYS A 108 -20.29 5.07 4.94
N LYS A 109 -21.29 4.78 5.76
CA LYS A 109 -21.40 5.35 7.11
C LYS A 109 -20.24 4.93 8.02
N ASP A 110 -19.78 3.68 7.88
CA ASP A 110 -18.71 3.09 8.66
C ASP A 110 -17.95 1.99 7.89
N SER A 111 -16.89 1.45 8.49
CA SER A 111 -16.10 0.37 7.89
C SER A 111 -16.87 -0.94 7.76
N LEU A 112 -17.82 -1.20 8.64
CA LEU A 112 -18.60 -2.45 8.61
C LEU A 112 -19.53 -2.46 7.39
N GLU A 113 -20.15 -1.33 7.07
CA GLU A 113 -20.94 -1.19 5.85
C GLU A 113 -20.05 -1.36 4.61
N ALA A 114 -18.86 -0.72 4.58
CA ALA A 114 -17.94 -0.88 3.47
C ALA A 114 -17.52 -2.35 3.28
N VAL A 115 -17.11 -3.03 4.33
CA VAL A 115 -16.77 -4.46 4.32
C VAL A 115 -17.94 -5.32 3.85
N SER A 116 -19.16 -5.06 4.37
CA SER A 116 -20.35 -5.80 3.99
C SER A 116 -20.64 -5.67 2.49
N LEU A 117 -20.55 -4.46 1.94
CA LEU A 117 -20.79 -4.20 0.53
C LEU A 117 -19.73 -4.84 -0.37
N VAL A 118 -18.43 -4.77 0.01
CA VAL A 118 -17.35 -5.42 -0.74
C VAL A 118 -17.51 -6.94 -0.72
N ASN A 119 -17.97 -7.53 0.37
CA ASN A 119 -18.27 -8.96 0.45
C ASN A 119 -19.47 -9.41 -0.41
N THR A 120 -20.24 -8.48 -0.99
CA THR A 120 -21.25 -8.86 -2.00
C THR A 120 -20.63 -9.19 -3.35
N ASP A 121 -19.39 -8.80 -3.57
CA ASP A 121 -18.69 -8.96 -4.84
C ASP A 121 -18.43 -10.44 -5.17
N PRO A 122 -18.87 -10.93 -6.36
CA PRO A 122 -18.66 -12.30 -6.77
C PRO A 122 -17.18 -12.71 -6.86
N ALA A 123 -16.28 -11.79 -7.23
CA ALA A 123 -14.85 -12.10 -7.30
C ALA A 123 -14.23 -12.22 -5.90
N VAL A 124 -14.74 -11.48 -4.92
CA VAL A 124 -14.36 -11.64 -3.50
C VAL A 124 -14.91 -12.95 -2.95
N LYS A 125 -16.20 -13.25 -3.19
CA LYS A 125 -16.82 -14.51 -2.75
C LYS A 125 -16.13 -15.75 -3.31
N ALA A 126 -15.72 -15.68 -4.58
CA ALA A 126 -14.98 -16.78 -5.23
C ALA A 126 -13.51 -16.86 -4.82
N GLY A 127 -13.02 -15.97 -3.94
CA GLY A 127 -11.63 -15.93 -3.51
C GLY A 127 -10.65 -15.49 -4.59
N ARG A 128 -11.11 -14.95 -5.74
CA ARG A 128 -10.23 -14.40 -6.79
C ARG A 128 -9.64 -13.05 -6.41
N LEU A 129 -10.39 -12.29 -5.58
CA LEU A 129 -9.96 -11.04 -4.98
C LEU A 129 -10.02 -11.13 -3.46
N GLY A 130 -8.98 -10.60 -2.82
CA GLY A 130 -8.99 -10.16 -1.44
C GLY A 130 -9.11 -8.65 -1.39
N PHE A 131 -9.24 -8.08 -0.20
CA PHE A 131 -9.29 -6.63 -0.05
C PHE A 131 -8.77 -6.15 1.30
N GLU A 132 -8.41 -4.87 1.34
CA GLU A 132 -8.08 -4.12 2.55
C GLU A 132 -8.87 -2.83 2.58
N VAL A 133 -9.37 -2.43 3.75
CA VAL A 133 -10.17 -1.22 3.93
C VAL A 133 -9.40 -0.20 4.73
N LYS A 134 -9.31 1.03 4.22
CA LYS A 134 -8.71 2.18 4.90
C LYS A 134 -9.69 3.34 4.95
N SER A 135 -9.76 4.04 6.07
CA SER A 135 -10.42 5.34 6.12
C SER A 135 -9.55 6.40 5.42
N TRP A 136 -10.19 7.26 4.66
CA TRP A 136 -9.51 8.33 3.93
C TRP A 136 -10.31 9.63 4.02
N TRP A 137 -9.62 10.70 4.42
CA TRP A 137 -10.20 12.04 4.53
C TRP A 137 -9.80 12.87 3.32
N THR A 138 -10.77 13.45 2.65
CA THR A 138 -10.53 14.37 1.53
C THR A 138 -11.62 15.44 1.48
N ALA A 139 -11.42 16.44 0.60
CA ALA A 139 -12.43 17.45 0.37
C ALA A 139 -13.73 16.81 -0.13
N LYS A 140 -14.84 17.20 0.48
CA LYS A 140 -16.18 16.82 0.00
C LYS A 140 -16.38 17.31 -1.43
N ASN A 141 -16.95 16.47 -2.28
CA ASN A 141 -17.17 16.76 -3.69
C ASN A 141 -15.88 17.00 -4.50
N CYS A 142 -14.77 16.36 -4.13
CA CYS A 142 -13.58 16.35 -4.95
C CYS A 142 -13.89 15.77 -6.33
N ILE A 143 -13.56 16.51 -7.39
CA ILE A 143 -13.80 16.10 -8.77
C ILE A 143 -12.44 15.97 -9.46
N PHE A 144 -12.21 14.85 -10.12
CA PHE A 144 -11.08 14.68 -11.04
C PHE A 144 -11.43 15.41 -12.36
N LYS A 145 -10.51 16.25 -12.82
CA LYS A 145 -10.62 16.98 -14.10
C LYS A 145 -9.72 16.35 -15.13
#